data_3d91f8e5ec3efcf4bd5c1578d960c9b8
#
_entry.id   3d91f8e5ec3efcf4bd5c1578d960c9b8
#
_cell.length_a   1.000
_cell.length_b   1.000
_cell.length_c   1.000
_cell.angle_alpha   90.00
_cell.angle_beta   90.00
_cell.angle_gamma   90.00
#
_symmetry.space_group_name_H-M   'P 1'
#
loop_
_entity.id
_entity.type
_entity.pdbx_description
1 polymer ?
#
loop_
_entity_poly.entity_id
_entity_poly.type
_entity_poly.pdbx_seq_one_letter_code
_entity_poly.pdbx_strand_id
1 'polypeptide(L)'
;METRILCSLSANGASRYNELLHNVKGISNTMLSQTLREMEQDQLIIRKEYLEVPVRVEYDLTDRARKLQPILLDLVRWKMEDEKG
;
A
#
# COMPACT_ATOMS: atom_id res chain seq x y z
N MET A 1 -3.03 -7.70 4.82
CA MET A 1 -2.70 -6.28 5.02
C MET A 1 -2.04 -5.63 3.81
N GLU A 2 -1.08 -6.31 3.19
CA GLU A 2 -0.41 -5.79 1.99
C GLU A 2 -1.41 -5.43 0.89
N THR A 3 -2.40 -6.29 0.66
CA THR A 3 -3.43 -6.07 -0.36
C THR A 3 -4.19 -4.76 -0.14
N ARG A 4 -4.53 -4.46 1.10
CA ARG A 4 -5.24 -3.23 1.46
C ARG A 4 -4.41 -1.99 1.17
N ILE A 5 -3.12 -2.05 1.48
CA ILE A 5 -2.19 -0.96 1.21
C ILE A 5 -2.03 -0.78 -0.30
N LEU A 6 -1.87 -1.87 -1.04
CA LEU A 6 -1.79 -1.83 -2.50
C LEU A 6 -3.03 -1.19 -3.12
N CYS A 7 -4.21 -1.58 -2.65
CA CYS A 7 -5.47 -1.01 -3.13
C CYS A 7 -5.57 0.48 -2.81
N SER A 8 -5.16 0.88 -1.62
CA SER A 8 -5.18 2.29 -1.21
C SER A 8 -4.24 3.12 -2.09
N LEU A 9 -3.02 2.66 -2.31
CA LEU A 9 -2.06 3.36 -3.17
C LEU A 9 -2.50 3.38 -4.63
N SER A 10 -3.15 2.32 -5.08
CA SER A 10 -3.70 2.26 -6.43
C SER A 10 -4.81 3.28 -6.64
N ALA A 11 -5.69 3.41 -5.65
CA ALA A 11 -6.84 4.31 -5.75
C ALA A 11 -6.47 5.79 -5.54
N ASN A 12 -5.55 6.06 -4.62
CA ASN A 12 -5.24 7.42 -4.18
C ASN A 12 -3.89 7.95 -4.69
N GLY A 13 -3.04 7.07 -5.25
CA GLY A 13 -1.69 7.44 -5.67
C GLY A 13 -0.73 7.55 -4.49
N ALA A 14 0.36 8.28 -4.68
CA ALA A 14 1.36 8.48 -3.65
C ALA A 14 0.72 9.04 -2.39
N SER A 15 0.98 8.40 -1.26
CA SER A 15 0.34 8.74 0.02
C SER A 15 1.37 8.85 1.13
N ARG A 16 1.10 9.74 2.08
CA ARG A 16 1.91 9.86 3.29
C ARG A 16 1.51 8.77 4.28
N TYR A 17 2.38 8.51 5.24
CA TYR A 17 2.13 7.52 6.28
C TYR A 17 0.78 7.73 6.99
N ASN A 18 0.49 8.96 7.41
CA ASN A 18 -0.76 9.26 8.11
C ASN A 18 -1.98 9.06 7.22
N GLU A 19 -1.85 9.32 5.92
CA GLU A 19 -2.92 9.08 4.97
C GLU A 19 -3.21 7.58 4.84
N LEU A 20 -2.16 6.77 4.76
CA LEU A 20 -2.30 5.32 4.73
C LEU A 20 -2.93 4.79 6.02
N LEU A 21 -2.51 5.32 7.16
CA LEU A 21 -3.05 4.93 8.45
C LEU A 21 -4.55 5.24 8.53
N HIS A 22 -4.96 6.36 7.95
CA HIS A 22 -6.36 6.76 7.89
C HIS A 22 -7.17 5.92 6.89
N ASN A 23 -6.60 5.68 5.70
CA ASN A 23 -7.30 5.01 4.60
C ASN A 23 -7.42 3.50 4.80
N VAL A 24 -6.48 2.88 5.49
CA VAL A 24 -6.52 1.44 5.80
C VAL A 24 -7.12 1.27 7.19
N LYS A 25 -8.43 1.11 7.23
CA LYS A 25 -9.17 1.01 8.49
C LYS A 25 -8.74 -0.21 9.30
N GLY A 26 -8.58 0.00 10.60
CA GLY A 26 -8.27 -1.08 11.53
C GLY A 26 -6.80 -1.47 11.61
N ILE A 27 -5.93 -0.81 10.86
CA ILE A 27 -4.49 -1.09 10.93
C ILE A 27 -3.86 -0.27 12.05
N SER A 28 -2.98 -0.90 12.83
CA SER A 28 -2.21 -0.21 13.86
C SER A 28 -0.95 0.40 13.28
N ASN A 29 -0.34 1.35 14.01
CA ASN A 29 0.94 1.93 13.63
C ASN A 29 2.02 0.87 13.45
N THR A 30 2.08 -0.08 14.37
CA THR A 30 3.07 -1.15 14.32
C THR A 30 2.89 -2.01 13.08
N MET A 31 1.66 -2.40 12.79
CA MET A 31 1.37 -3.23 11.61
C MET A 31 1.65 -2.48 10.30
N LEU A 32 1.26 -1.22 10.24
CA LEU A 32 1.51 -0.41 9.04
C LEU A 32 3.00 -0.25 8.78
N SER A 33 3.78 0.12 9.80
CA SER A 33 5.22 0.29 9.68
C SER A 33 5.90 -1.00 9.24
N GLN A 34 5.53 -2.12 9.85
CA GLN A 34 6.09 -3.42 9.52
C GLN A 34 5.75 -3.84 8.10
N THR A 35 4.48 -3.69 7.72
CA THR A 35 4.01 -4.08 6.39
C THR A 35 4.66 -3.22 5.30
N LEU A 36 4.77 -1.91 5.53
CA LEU A 36 5.44 -1.02 4.58
C LEU A 36 6.91 -1.40 4.38
N ARG A 37 7.60 -1.76 5.48
CA ARG A 37 8.99 -2.20 5.40
C ARG A 37 9.13 -3.48 4.58
N GLU A 38 8.24 -4.44 4.79
CA GLU A 38 8.23 -5.70 4.03
C GLU A 38 7.94 -5.44 2.55
N MET A 39 6.99 -4.57 2.25
CA MET A 39 6.64 -4.21 0.88
C MET A 39 7.78 -3.49 0.16
N GLU A 40 8.54 -2.65 0.87
CA GLU A 40 9.75 -2.03 0.31
C GLU A 40 10.80 -3.08 -0.03
N GLN A 41 11.02 -4.04 0.86
CA GLN A 41 11.97 -5.13 0.64
C GLN A 41 11.57 -5.99 -0.56
N ASP A 42 10.28 -6.20 -0.75
CA ASP A 42 9.74 -6.97 -1.87
C ASP A 42 9.65 -6.13 -3.16
N GLN A 43 10.07 -4.87 -3.10
CA GLN A 43 10.05 -3.94 -4.23
C GLN A 43 8.63 -3.71 -4.78
N LEU A 44 7.64 -3.73 -3.90
CA LEU A 44 6.24 -3.42 -4.25
C LEU A 44 5.94 -1.94 -4.07
N ILE A 45 6.60 -1.30 -3.12
CA ILE A 45 6.45 0.13 -2.88
C ILE A 45 7.81 0.80 -2.82
N ILE A 46 7.82 2.09 -3.11
CA ILE A 46 8.99 2.95 -3.00
C ILE A 46 8.69 4.06 -2.01
N ARG A 47 9.68 4.37 -1.18
CA ARG A 47 9.61 5.48 -0.22
C ARG A 47 10.35 6.66 -0.82
N LYS A 48 9.66 7.78 -0.96
CA LYS A 48 10.23 9.01 -1.50
C LYS A 48 10.33 10.05 -0.40
N GLU A 49 11.54 10.57 -0.16
CA GLU A 49 11.75 11.66 0.77
C GLU A 49 11.91 12.97 0.00
N TYR A 50 11.19 13.98 0.44
CA TYR A 50 11.30 15.32 -0.12
C TYR A 50 11.96 16.22 0.91
N LEU A 51 13.06 16.88 0.50
CA LEU A 51 13.83 17.79 1.36
C LEU A 51 13.08 19.10 1.50
N GLU A 52 12.12 19.09 2.40
CA GLU A 52 11.31 20.24 2.74
C GLU A 52 11.39 20.48 4.25
N VAL A 53 10.82 21.57 4.74
CA VAL A 53 10.71 21.85 6.16
C VAL A 53 9.23 21.99 6.51
N PRO A 54 8.64 21.01 7.22
CA PRO A 54 9.23 19.73 7.66
C PRO A 54 9.45 18.74 6.50
N VAL A 55 10.32 17.77 6.73
CA VAL A 55 10.58 16.73 5.75
C VAL A 55 9.30 15.96 5.44
N ARG A 56 9.04 15.78 4.15
CA ARG A 56 7.87 15.02 3.67
C ARG A 56 8.32 13.66 3.15
N VAL A 57 7.63 12.61 3.58
CA VAL A 57 7.86 11.25 3.08
C VAL A 57 6.57 10.74 2.46
N GLU A 58 6.66 10.21 1.26
CA GLU A 58 5.53 9.62 0.57
C GLU A 58 5.86 8.20 0.13
N TYR A 59 4.82 7.35 0.12
CA TYR A 59 4.91 5.97 -0.37
C TYR A 59 4.11 5.85 -1.66
N ASP A 60 4.66 5.14 -2.62
CA ASP A 60 4.00 4.93 -3.92
C ASP A 60 4.30 3.52 -4.41
N LEU A 61 3.50 3.06 -5.36
CA LEU A 61 3.73 1.78 -6.00
C LEU A 61 4.93 1.84 -6.93
N THR A 62 5.69 0.75 -6.97
CA THR A 62 6.75 0.58 -7.96
C THR A 62 6.14 0.19 -9.31
N ASP A 63 6.92 0.30 -10.38
CA ASP A 63 6.48 -0.17 -11.70
C ASP A 63 6.17 -1.67 -11.67
N ARG A 64 6.96 -2.42 -10.92
CA ARG A 64 6.72 -3.86 -10.71
C ARG A 64 5.36 -4.12 -10.10
N ALA A 65 5.01 -3.37 -9.06
CA ALA A 65 3.71 -3.51 -8.38
C ALA A 65 2.57 -3.12 -9.32
N ARG A 66 2.73 -2.09 -10.13
CA ARG A 66 1.73 -1.67 -11.10
C ARG A 66 1.46 -2.73 -12.16
N LYS A 67 2.50 -3.43 -12.59
CA LYS A 67 2.36 -4.54 -13.53
C LYS A 67 1.63 -5.72 -12.94
N LEU A 68 1.80 -5.96 -11.64
CA LEU A 68 1.13 -7.04 -10.92
C LEU A 68 -0.26 -6.65 -10.44
N GLN A 69 -0.61 -5.39 -10.49
CA GLN A 69 -1.86 -4.85 -9.97
C GLN A 69 -3.12 -5.55 -10.51
N PRO A 70 -3.26 -5.78 -11.82
CA PRO A 70 -4.44 -6.50 -12.33
C PRO A 70 -4.58 -7.89 -11.74
N ILE A 71 -3.46 -8.60 -11.58
CA ILE A 71 -3.44 -9.96 -11.02
C ILE A 71 -3.85 -9.93 -9.55
N LEU A 72 -3.32 -8.96 -8.78
CA LEU A 72 -3.65 -8.82 -7.37
C LEU A 72 -5.12 -8.45 -7.16
N LEU A 73 -5.67 -7.60 -8.00
CA LEU A 73 -7.09 -7.23 -7.94
C LEU A 73 -7.99 -8.42 -8.26
N ASP A 74 -7.60 -9.24 -9.21
CA ASP A 74 -8.33 -10.46 -9.55
C ASP A 74 -8.33 -11.45 -8.37
N LEU A 75 -7.19 -11.61 -7.70
CA LEU A 75 -7.09 -12.46 -6.52
C LEU A 75 -7.98 -11.96 -5.38
N VAL A 76 -8.02 -10.65 -5.17
CA VAL A 76 -8.89 -10.05 -4.16
C VAL A 76 -10.36 -10.30 -4.47
N ARG A 77 -10.76 -10.09 -5.72
CA ARG A 77 -12.12 -10.37 -6.17
C ARG A 77 -12.50 -11.83 -5.94
N TRP A 78 -11.62 -12.73 -6.35
CA TRP A 78 -11.85 -14.15 -6.21
C TRP A 78 -12.05 -14.53 -4.74
N LYS A 79 -11.22 -13.97 -3.87
CA LYS A 79 -11.30 -14.21 -2.43
C LYS A 79 -12.61 -13.68 -1.84
N MET A 80 -13.06 -12.52 -2.29
CA MET A 80 -14.32 -11.93 -1.86
C MET A 80 -15.52 -12.76 -2.30
N GLU A 81 -15.50 -13.27 -3.53
CA GLU A 81 -16.55 -14.15 -4.04
C GLU A 81 -16.60 -15.46 -3.27
N ASP A 82 -15.44 -16.01 -2.93
CA ASP A 82 -15.32 -17.24 -2.16
C ASP A 82 -15.89 -17.07 -0.75
N GLU A 83 -15.66 -15.93 -0.13
CA GLU A 83 -16.21 -15.62 1.19
C GLU A 83 -17.73 -15.46 1.18
N LYS A 84 -18.31 -15.09 0.07
CA LYS A 84 -19.77 -14.96 -0.08
C LYS A 84 -20.48 -16.28 -0.35
N GLY A 85 -19.72 -17.24 -0.83
CA GLY A 85 -20.24 -18.56 -1.08
C GLY A 85 -20.36 -19.37 0.18
#